data_67edbac89461dacc1af6cc332963c2d4
#
_entry.id   67edbac89461dacc1af6cc332963c2d4
#
_cell.length_a   1.000
_cell.length_b   1.000
_cell.length_c   1.000
_cell.angle_alpha   90.00
_cell.angle_beta   90.00
_cell.angle_gamma   90.00
#
_symmetry.space_group_name_H-M   'P 1'
#
loop_
_entity.id
_entity.type
_entity.pdbx_description
1 polymer ?
#
loop_
_entity_poly.entity_id
_entity_poly.type
_entity_poly.pdbx_seq_one_letter_code
_entity_poly.pdbx_strand_id
1 'polypeptide(L)'
;MYRHFLVPIDETTVSAANVAAAIDLAKALNARITFFHATYDYSEPANGALTRTLEPATSSEDGRGSTNVLLTKAVAGASAAGIVAAGTARVSDRPAEAIIEEAMASDCDLIVMASRGPRGGLVGWLYSSQTERVLRRAPASLLVTRVATSDPLQSVERAIGIIEDEHRSIAVVVQGMRQVAARSREATTAPDLKSLEGMLAYLDEFPARVHHPKEERHLHRALRMRHPGSEAILREVESQHVQEREYANRVSACLRNVAVGSEVSLQLLADAVGNLADVTLNHIGFEERTVLPLAREYLIASDWDEVAQAFSENDDPSFGDLPADEFRMLFTHIANTVVTEGNRKR
;
A
#
# COMPACT_ATOMS: atom_id res chain seq x y z
N MET A 1 25.28 26.02 -1.15
CA MET A 1 24.36 25.92 -2.30
C MET A 1 24.33 24.46 -2.69
N TYR A 2 23.16 23.85 -2.83
CA TYR A 2 23.02 22.42 -3.15
C TYR A 2 23.60 22.09 -4.50
N ARG A 3 24.33 20.95 -4.59
CA ARG A 3 25.08 20.53 -5.78
C ARG A 3 24.72 19.13 -6.26
N HIS A 4 24.19 18.30 -5.38
CA HIS A 4 23.86 16.92 -5.72
C HIS A 4 22.55 16.50 -5.04
N PHE A 5 21.51 16.26 -5.83
CA PHE A 5 20.20 15.85 -5.35
C PHE A 5 20.05 14.34 -5.39
N LEU A 6 19.46 13.76 -4.34
CA LEU A 6 18.85 12.45 -4.41
C LEU A 6 17.36 12.63 -4.64
N VAL A 7 16.82 11.99 -5.67
CA VAL A 7 15.39 12.04 -6.00
C VAL A 7 14.84 10.61 -5.98
N PRO A 8 14.21 10.20 -4.86
CA PRO A 8 13.50 8.94 -4.82
C PRO A 8 12.33 8.96 -5.79
N ILE A 9 12.17 7.88 -6.56
CA ILE A 9 11.10 7.74 -7.56
C ILE A 9 10.39 6.39 -7.40
N ASP A 10 9.12 6.40 -7.74
CA ASP A 10 8.25 5.23 -7.86
C ASP A 10 7.36 5.35 -9.10
N GLU A 11 6.49 4.40 -9.35
CA GLU A 11 5.62 4.36 -10.52
C GLU A 11 4.44 5.34 -10.45
N THR A 12 4.33 6.14 -9.37
CA THR A 12 3.21 7.06 -9.18
C THR A 12 3.33 8.34 -10.00
N THR A 13 2.19 8.93 -10.37
CA THR A 13 2.13 10.23 -11.05
C THR A 13 2.70 11.36 -10.18
N VAL A 14 2.62 11.23 -8.86
CA VAL A 14 3.23 12.14 -7.88
C VAL A 14 4.76 12.13 -8.01
N SER A 15 5.34 10.93 -8.20
CA SER A 15 6.76 10.77 -8.47
C SER A 15 7.17 11.43 -9.78
N ALA A 16 6.39 11.27 -10.85
CA ALA A 16 6.67 11.92 -12.13
C ALA A 16 6.68 13.45 -12.02
N ALA A 17 5.74 14.04 -11.30
CA ALA A 17 5.71 15.48 -11.04
C ALA A 17 6.91 15.95 -10.18
N ASN A 18 7.34 15.11 -9.21
CA ASN A 18 8.53 15.38 -8.41
C ASN A 18 9.80 15.37 -9.25
N VAL A 19 9.91 14.42 -10.21
CA VAL A 19 11.02 14.36 -11.17
C VAL A 19 11.12 15.67 -11.96
N ALA A 20 10.00 16.17 -12.50
CA ALA A 20 9.97 17.42 -13.24
C ALA A 20 10.43 18.61 -12.38
N ALA A 21 9.87 18.75 -11.17
CA ALA A 21 10.24 19.82 -10.24
C ALA A 21 11.72 19.73 -9.80
N ALA A 22 12.24 18.53 -9.60
CA ALA A 22 13.65 18.30 -9.26
C ALA A 22 14.59 18.68 -10.42
N ILE A 23 14.21 18.41 -11.66
CA ILE A 23 14.95 18.78 -12.87
C ILE A 23 15.00 20.31 -12.99
N ASP A 24 13.87 21.01 -12.84
CA ASP A 24 13.81 22.47 -12.90
C ASP A 24 14.67 23.12 -11.80
N LEU A 25 14.60 22.61 -10.58
CA LEU A 25 15.42 23.08 -9.47
C LEU A 25 16.92 22.83 -9.71
N ALA A 26 17.28 21.62 -10.17
CA ALA A 26 18.67 21.28 -10.45
C ALA A 26 19.24 22.17 -11.56
N LYS A 27 18.45 22.48 -12.59
CA LYS A 27 18.83 23.41 -13.64
C LYS A 27 19.11 24.82 -13.10
N ALA A 28 18.22 25.32 -12.22
CA ALA A 28 18.38 26.64 -11.60
C ALA A 28 19.61 26.72 -10.69
N LEU A 29 20.00 25.61 -10.05
CA LEU A 29 21.13 25.56 -9.10
C LEU A 29 22.42 25.01 -9.71
N ASN A 30 22.41 24.60 -10.99
CA ASN A 30 23.50 23.92 -11.65
C ASN A 30 23.97 22.67 -10.86
N ALA A 31 23.00 21.86 -10.40
CA ALA A 31 23.19 20.68 -9.61
C ALA A 31 23.05 19.41 -10.48
N ARG A 32 23.67 18.31 -10.02
CA ARG A 32 23.46 16.97 -10.60
C ARG A 32 22.36 16.22 -9.83
N ILE A 33 21.80 15.20 -10.45
CA ILE A 33 20.74 14.38 -9.85
C ILE A 33 21.12 12.89 -9.82
N THR A 34 20.87 12.23 -8.70
CA THR A 34 20.75 10.78 -8.63
C THR A 34 19.30 10.40 -8.40
N PHE A 35 18.66 9.75 -9.40
CA PHE A 35 17.36 9.13 -9.24
C PHE A 35 17.52 7.80 -8.53
N PHE A 36 16.71 7.55 -7.52
CA PHE A 36 16.78 6.35 -6.69
C PHE A 36 15.45 5.62 -6.66
N HIS A 37 15.47 4.30 -6.87
CA HIS A 37 14.30 3.46 -6.71
C HIS A 37 14.56 2.37 -5.68
N ALA A 38 13.74 2.32 -4.60
CA ALA A 38 13.73 1.22 -3.66
C ALA A 38 12.77 0.15 -4.17
N THR A 39 13.30 -1.00 -4.58
CA THR A 39 12.50 -2.16 -5.00
C THR A 39 12.30 -3.12 -3.84
N TYR A 40 11.13 -3.76 -3.80
CA TYR A 40 10.93 -4.89 -2.89
C TYR A 40 11.64 -6.14 -3.40
N ASP A 41 12.08 -6.99 -2.47
CA ASP A 41 12.59 -8.31 -2.84
C ASP A 41 11.42 -9.28 -3.08
N TYR A 42 11.05 -9.41 -4.35
CA TYR A 42 10.02 -10.36 -4.77
C TYR A 42 10.51 -11.82 -4.81
N SER A 43 11.80 -12.07 -4.60
CA SER A 43 12.36 -13.42 -4.55
C SER A 43 12.16 -14.10 -3.19
N GLU A 44 11.95 -13.34 -2.12
CA GLU A 44 11.63 -13.87 -0.79
C GLU A 44 10.19 -14.44 -0.76
N PRO A 45 9.99 -15.67 -0.24
CA PRO A 45 8.67 -16.35 -0.26
C PRO A 45 7.55 -15.57 0.42
N ALA A 46 7.86 -14.75 1.43
CA ALA A 46 6.89 -13.97 2.18
C ALA A 46 6.35 -12.78 1.38
N ASN A 47 7.23 -12.03 0.73
CA ASN A 47 6.85 -10.86 -0.06
C ASN A 47 6.40 -11.26 -1.47
N GLY A 48 7.05 -12.26 -2.07
CA GLY A 48 6.72 -12.76 -3.39
C GLY A 48 5.37 -13.49 -3.49
N ALA A 49 4.84 -14.06 -2.39
CA ALA A 49 3.53 -14.70 -2.39
C ALA A 49 2.39 -13.67 -2.39
N LEU A 50 2.51 -12.61 -1.59
CA LEU A 50 1.53 -11.52 -1.54
C LEU A 50 1.49 -10.76 -2.87
N THR A 51 2.63 -10.39 -3.41
CA THR A 51 2.70 -9.66 -4.67
C THR A 51 2.24 -10.48 -5.85
N ARG A 52 2.55 -11.79 -5.91
CA ARG A 52 2.02 -12.69 -6.95
C ARG A 52 0.51 -12.91 -6.86
N THR A 53 -0.08 -12.76 -5.69
CA THR A 53 -1.53 -12.89 -5.51
C THR A 53 -2.26 -11.63 -5.98
N LEU A 54 -1.66 -10.46 -5.74
CA LEU A 54 -2.23 -9.15 -6.10
C LEU A 54 -1.83 -8.70 -7.52
N GLU A 55 -0.64 -9.09 -8.00
CA GLU A 55 -0.13 -8.78 -9.33
C GLU A 55 0.49 -10.04 -9.98
N PRO A 56 -0.31 -10.92 -10.60
CA PRO A 56 0.20 -12.16 -11.19
C PRO A 56 1.21 -11.99 -12.33
N ALA A 57 1.38 -10.77 -12.85
CA ALA A 57 2.25 -10.45 -13.99
C ALA A 57 3.65 -9.96 -13.63
N THR A 58 3.93 -9.66 -12.34
CA THR A 58 5.27 -9.20 -11.93
C THR A 58 6.14 -10.35 -11.47
N SER A 59 6.69 -11.10 -12.41
CA SER A 59 7.82 -11.96 -12.14
C SER A 59 9.06 -11.12 -11.79
N SER A 60 10.05 -11.70 -11.12
CA SER A 60 11.30 -10.99 -10.75
C SER A 60 12.04 -10.35 -11.96
N GLU A 61 11.80 -10.84 -13.17
CA GLU A 61 12.32 -10.27 -14.41
C GLU A 61 11.52 -9.05 -14.85
N ASP A 62 10.19 -9.06 -14.71
CA ASP A 62 9.32 -7.92 -15.05
C ASP A 62 9.52 -6.76 -14.07
N GLY A 63 9.70 -7.02 -12.78
CA GLY A 63 10.00 -5.98 -11.78
C GLY A 63 11.34 -5.27 -12.01
N ARG A 64 12.38 -6.00 -12.46
CA ARG A 64 13.65 -5.39 -12.87
C ARG A 64 13.51 -4.60 -14.16
N GLY A 65 12.70 -5.09 -15.09
CA GLY A 65 12.37 -4.40 -16.34
C GLY A 65 11.67 -3.06 -16.08
N SER A 66 10.66 -3.05 -15.23
CA SER A 66 9.90 -1.84 -14.85
C SER A 66 10.81 -0.81 -14.15
N THR A 67 11.62 -1.25 -13.17
CA THR A 67 12.60 -0.40 -12.48
C THR A 67 13.57 0.25 -13.46
N ASN A 68 14.11 -0.51 -14.42
CA ASN A 68 15.04 0.01 -15.40
C ASN A 68 14.38 1.02 -16.34
N VAL A 69 13.14 0.79 -16.75
CA VAL A 69 12.37 1.74 -17.58
C VAL A 69 12.11 3.04 -16.83
N LEU A 70 11.71 2.96 -15.56
CA LEU A 70 11.43 4.11 -14.71
C LEU A 70 12.67 5.00 -14.54
N LEU A 71 13.79 4.41 -14.15
CA LEU A 71 15.07 5.11 -13.97
C LEU A 71 15.59 5.68 -15.29
N THR A 72 15.50 4.91 -16.39
CA THR A 72 15.94 5.36 -17.71
C THR A 72 15.15 6.58 -18.18
N LYS A 73 13.82 6.60 -17.98
CA LYS A 73 12.98 7.76 -18.30
C LYS A 73 13.36 8.99 -17.51
N ALA A 74 13.58 8.85 -16.19
CA ALA A 74 13.96 9.96 -15.33
C ALA A 74 15.34 10.55 -15.73
N VAL A 75 16.33 9.68 -15.95
CA VAL A 75 17.67 10.09 -16.40
C VAL A 75 17.64 10.75 -17.78
N ALA A 76 16.89 10.17 -18.72
CA ALA A 76 16.77 10.76 -20.07
C ALA A 76 16.13 12.14 -20.02
N GLY A 77 15.07 12.33 -19.19
CA GLY A 77 14.44 13.64 -19.00
C GLY A 77 15.39 14.68 -18.44
N ALA A 78 16.19 14.33 -17.43
CA ALA A 78 17.21 15.22 -16.87
C ALA A 78 18.32 15.54 -17.88
N SER A 79 18.79 14.55 -18.64
CA SER A 79 19.82 14.73 -19.68
C SER A 79 19.32 15.65 -20.79
N ALA A 80 18.06 15.50 -21.22
CA ALA A 80 17.44 16.38 -22.22
C ALA A 80 17.35 17.84 -21.74
N ALA A 81 17.24 18.05 -20.41
CA ALA A 81 17.29 19.39 -19.80
C ALA A 81 18.73 19.90 -19.57
N GLY A 82 19.75 19.16 -19.97
CA GLY A 82 21.16 19.50 -19.85
C GLY A 82 21.74 19.22 -18.46
N ILE A 83 21.12 18.35 -17.66
CA ILE A 83 21.54 18.03 -16.29
C ILE A 83 22.28 16.71 -16.27
N VAL A 84 23.38 16.68 -15.52
CA VAL A 84 24.11 15.43 -15.23
C VAL A 84 23.26 14.59 -14.28
N ALA A 85 22.83 13.41 -14.76
CA ALA A 85 21.96 12.56 -13.96
C ALA A 85 22.41 11.09 -14.00
N ALA A 86 22.20 10.37 -12.92
CA ALA A 86 22.40 8.93 -12.80
C ALA A 86 21.15 8.29 -12.19
N GLY A 87 20.96 6.99 -12.44
CA GLY A 87 19.90 6.19 -11.83
C GLY A 87 20.50 5.04 -11.04
N THR A 88 19.98 4.79 -9.84
CA THR A 88 20.35 3.66 -9.00
C THR A 88 19.13 3.01 -8.38
N ALA A 89 19.18 1.71 -8.18
CA ALA A 89 18.13 0.95 -7.52
C ALA A 89 18.70 0.08 -6.42
N ARG A 90 17.94 -0.11 -5.36
CA ARG A 90 18.30 -1.02 -4.27
C ARG A 90 17.08 -1.83 -3.84
N VAL A 91 17.30 -3.12 -3.64
CA VAL A 91 16.28 -3.99 -3.04
C VAL A 91 16.24 -3.73 -1.54
N SER A 92 15.09 -3.31 -1.03
CA SER A 92 14.91 -3.02 0.40
C SER A 92 13.43 -3.06 0.79
N ASP A 93 13.15 -3.70 1.90
CA ASP A 93 11.86 -3.67 2.61
C ASP A 93 11.67 -2.38 3.44
N ARG A 94 12.71 -1.53 3.50
CA ARG A 94 12.78 -0.28 4.27
C ARG A 94 13.15 0.89 3.37
N PRO A 95 12.21 1.38 2.56
CA PRO A 95 12.51 2.43 1.58
C PRO A 95 13.13 3.70 2.18
N ALA A 96 12.67 4.15 3.35
CA ALA A 96 13.22 5.35 4.00
C ALA A 96 14.70 5.18 4.39
N GLU A 97 15.05 4.02 4.95
CA GLU A 97 16.41 3.69 5.31
C GLU A 97 17.29 3.58 4.05
N ALA A 98 16.78 2.92 3.00
CA ALA A 98 17.50 2.80 1.74
C ALA A 98 17.74 4.16 1.06
N ILE A 99 16.78 5.09 1.12
CA ILE A 99 16.92 6.48 0.65
C ILE A 99 18.02 7.20 1.42
N ILE A 100 18.04 7.08 2.75
CA ILE A 100 19.05 7.72 3.61
C ILE A 100 20.45 7.17 3.31
N GLU A 101 20.56 5.85 3.22
CA GLU A 101 21.84 5.17 2.92
C GLU A 101 22.35 5.55 1.53
N GLU A 102 21.47 5.65 0.54
CA GLU A 102 21.87 6.06 -0.80
C GLU A 102 22.29 7.54 -0.84
N ALA A 103 21.58 8.41 -0.10
CA ALA A 103 21.96 9.81 0.00
C ALA A 103 23.38 9.98 0.56
N MET A 104 23.74 9.15 1.56
CA MET A 104 25.08 9.15 2.15
C MET A 104 26.12 8.53 1.20
N ALA A 105 25.79 7.38 0.59
CA ALA A 105 26.70 6.67 -0.30
C ALA A 105 27.06 7.47 -1.56
N SER A 106 26.09 8.24 -2.07
CA SER A 106 26.25 9.09 -3.25
C SER A 106 26.69 10.52 -2.93
N ASP A 107 26.94 10.85 -1.66
CA ASP A 107 27.31 12.20 -1.18
C ASP A 107 26.33 13.27 -1.69
N CYS A 108 25.03 13.00 -1.49
CA CYS A 108 23.95 13.92 -1.84
C CYS A 108 23.74 14.94 -0.71
N ASP A 109 23.63 16.21 -1.07
CA ASP A 109 23.43 17.31 -0.11
C ASP A 109 21.96 17.76 0.00
N LEU A 110 21.10 17.29 -0.90
CA LEU A 110 19.66 17.53 -0.88
C LEU A 110 18.89 16.26 -1.30
N ILE A 111 17.91 15.87 -0.50
CA ILE A 111 16.91 14.88 -0.88
C ILE A 111 15.65 15.62 -1.33
N VAL A 112 15.12 15.32 -2.52
CA VAL A 112 13.90 15.93 -3.05
C VAL A 112 12.82 14.87 -3.12
N MET A 113 11.81 14.98 -2.26
CA MET A 113 10.69 14.03 -2.17
C MET A 113 9.37 14.72 -2.46
N ALA A 114 8.43 13.99 -3.06
CA ALA A 114 7.06 14.46 -3.17
C ALA A 114 6.26 14.13 -1.91
N SER A 115 5.33 15.01 -1.57
CA SER A 115 4.28 14.72 -0.59
C SER A 115 2.94 14.69 -1.29
N ARG A 116 2.14 13.67 -0.98
CA ARG A 116 0.76 13.56 -1.47
C ARG A 116 -0.20 14.59 -0.83
N GLY A 117 0.33 15.53 -0.04
CA GLY A 117 -0.45 16.54 0.68
C GLY A 117 -0.93 16.06 2.06
N PRO A 118 -1.54 16.96 2.85
CA PRO A 118 -1.97 16.63 4.19
C PRO A 118 -3.13 15.63 4.14
N ARG A 119 -2.93 14.48 4.76
CA ARG A 119 -4.02 13.61 5.17
C ARG A 119 -4.51 14.15 6.52
N GLY A 120 -5.72 14.74 6.56
CA GLY A 120 -6.37 15.20 7.78
C GLY A 120 -5.59 16.19 8.65
N GLY A 121 -5.80 17.52 8.51
CA GLY A 121 -5.32 18.57 9.41
C GLY A 121 -3.80 18.82 9.44
N LEU A 122 -3.39 19.88 10.15
CA LEU A 122 -1.97 20.28 10.29
C LEU A 122 -1.05 19.23 10.94
N VAL A 123 -1.61 18.29 11.67
CA VAL A 123 -0.88 17.22 12.40
C VAL A 123 -0.71 15.97 11.54
N GLY A 124 -1.69 15.58 10.73
CA GLY A 124 -1.62 14.41 9.83
C GLY A 124 -0.57 14.56 8.71
N TRP A 125 -0.11 15.78 8.44
CA TRP A 125 0.96 16.05 7.48
C TRP A 125 2.32 15.47 7.88
N LEU A 126 2.56 15.27 9.17
CA LEU A 126 3.88 14.87 9.70
C LEU A 126 4.06 13.35 9.92
N TYR A 127 2.99 12.55 9.98
CA TYR A 127 3.10 11.27 10.71
C TYR A 127 3.05 9.96 9.90
N SER A 128 2.78 9.95 8.59
CA SER A 128 2.46 8.67 7.94
C SER A 128 3.27 8.28 6.71
N SER A 129 4.41 8.88 6.41
CA SER A 129 5.09 8.58 5.15
C SER A 129 6.58 8.29 5.29
N GLN A 130 7.13 7.62 4.28
CA GLN A 130 8.58 7.48 4.08
C GLN A 130 9.28 8.83 4.18
N THR A 131 8.61 9.90 3.73
CA THR A 131 9.08 11.30 3.82
C THR A 131 9.36 11.73 5.25
N GLU A 132 8.50 11.40 6.22
CA GLU A 132 8.75 11.72 7.64
C GLU A 132 9.92 10.95 8.21
N ARG A 133 10.03 9.65 7.90
CA ARG A 133 11.17 8.84 8.37
C ARG A 133 12.48 9.40 7.84
N VAL A 134 12.49 9.81 6.57
CA VAL A 134 13.63 10.49 5.96
C VAL A 134 13.89 11.82 6.64
N LEU A 135 12.86 12.66 6.86
CA LEU A 135 13.00 13.96 7.53
C LEU A 135 13.63 13.86 8.91
N ARG A 136 13.26 12.84 9.70
CA ARG A 136 13.79 12.65 11.05
C ARG A 136 15.21 12.11 11.12
N ARG A 137 15.71 11.45 10.08
CA ARG A 137 16.96 10.68 10.13
C ARG A 137 17.98 11.03 9.06
N ALA A 138 17.58 11.73 8.00
CA ALA A 138 18.49 12.07 6.92
C ALA A 138 19.56 13.07 7.38
N PRO A 139 20.83 12.82 7.06
CA PRO A 139 21.92 13.78 7.32
C PRO A 139 21.93 14.91 6.29
N ALA A 140 21.29 14.74 5.14
CA ALA A 140 21.15 15.73 4.08
C ALA A 140 19.88 16.59 4.29
N SER A 141 19.85 17.78 3.70
CA SER A 141 18.65 18.61 3.66
C SER A 141 17.52 17.88 2.92
N LEU A 142 16.27 18.08 3.35
CA LEU A 142 15.10 17.52 2.70
C LEU A 142 14.23 18.64 2.13
N LEU A 143 13.97 18.59 0.84
CA LEU A 143 12.95 19.41 0.17
C LEU A 143 11.74 18.52 -0.12
N VAL A 144 10.60 18.92 0.40
CA VAL A 144 9.33 18.25 0.10
C VAL A 144 8.56 19.09 -0.90
N THR A 145 8.40 18.57 -2.12
CA THR A 145 7.58 19.18 -3.15
C THR A 145 6.12 18.82 -2.93
N ARG A 146 5.25 19.81 -3.06
CA ARG A 146 3.81 19.59 -3.03
C ARG A 146 3.30 19.57 -4.47
N VAL A 147 2.80 18.43 -4.90
CA VAL A 147 2.15 18.36 -6.22
C VAL A 147 0.77 19.01 -6.08
N ALA A 148 0.55 20.06 -6.86
CA ALA A 148 -0.74 20.75 -6.87
C ALA A 148 -1.81 19.83 -7.48
N THR A 149 -2.92 19.62 -6.76
CA THR A 149 -3.98 18.67 -7.08
C THR A 149 -5.05 19.26 -8.01
N SER A 150 -4.70 20.14 -8.94
CA SER A 150 -5.66 20.82 -9.81
C SER A 150 -5.89 20.16 -11.18
N ASP A 151 -5.20 19.05 -11.47
CA ASP A 151 -5.41 18.28 -12.71
C ASP A 151 -6.45 17.18 -12.46
N PRO A 152 -7.55 17.10 -13.23
CA PRO A 152 -8.54 16.04 -13.13
C PRO A 152 -7.97 14.61 -13.19
N LEU A 153 -6.91 14.40 -13.99
CA LEU A 153 -6.21 13.12 -14.05
C LEU A 153 -5.50 12.76 -12.73
N GLN A 154 -5.06 13.76 -11.97
CA GLN A 154 -4.42 13.52 -10.66
C GLN A 154 -5.43 13.09 -9.58
N SER A 155 -6.67 13.57 -9.64
CA SER A 155 -7.72 13.12 -8.70
C SER A 155 -8.07 11.64 -8.93
N VAL A 156 -8.14 11.20 -10.19
CA VAL A 156 -8.34 9.79 -10.56
C VAL A 156 -7.23 8.91 -9.97
N GLU A 157 -5.99 9.19 -10.32
CA GLU A 157 -4.84 8.38 -9.88
C GLU A 157 -4.67 8.43 -8.35
N ARG A 158 -4.97 9.57 -7.74
CA ARG A 158 -4.93 9.73 -6.29
C ARG A 158 -5.99 8.87 -5.61
N ALA A 159 -7.24 8.91 -6.07
CA ALA A 159 -8.34 8.14 -5.50
C ALA A 159 -8.07 6.64 -5.61
N ILE A 160 -7.74 6.18 -6.81
CA ILE A 160 -7.46 4.77 -7.09
C ILE A 160 -6.24 4.31 -6.28
N GLY A 161 -5.15 5.10 -6.26
CA GLY A 161 -3.97 4.74 -5.50
C GLY A 161 -4.22 4.60 -3.99
N ILE A 162 -5.14 5.38 -3.40
CA ILE A 162 -5.52 5.23 -1.99
C ILE A 162 -6.34 3.95 -1.80
N ILE A 163 -7.34 3.70 -2.65
CA ILE A 163 -8.16 2.49 -2.59
C ILE A 163 -7.29 1.23 -2.69
N GLU A 164 -6.40 1.17 -3.67
CA GLU A 164 -5.46 0.05 -3.84
C GLU A 164 -4.49 -0.10 -2.67
N ASP A 165 -4.03 1.02 -2.03
CA ASP A 165 -3.19 0.96 -0.82
C ASP A 165 -3.97 0.38 0.37
N GLU A 166 -5.25 0.73 0.52
CA GLU A 166 -6.14 0.16 1.53
C GLU A 166 -6.40 -1.33 1.27
N HIS A 167 -6.64 -1.72 0.02
CA HIS A 167 -6.76 -3.12 -0.40
C HIS A 167 -5.51 -3.94 -0.07
N ARG A 168 -4.30 -3.39 -0.31
CA ARG A 168 -3.04 -4.05 0.06
C ARG A 168 -2.94 -4.29 1.57
N SER A 169 -3.34 -3.30 2.38
CA SER A 169 -3.36 -3.44 3.85
C SER A 169 -4.29 -4.57 4.29
N ILE A 170 -5.50 -4.62 3.74
CA ILE A 170 -6.49 -5.66 4.03
C ILE A 170 -5.96 -7.04 3.61
N ALA A 171 -5.38 -7.14 2.41
CA ALA A 171 -4.79 -8.38 1.91
C ALA A 171 -3.66 -8.91 2.80
N VAL A 172 -2.79 -8.04 3.33
CA VAL A 172 -1.74 -8.41 4.29
C VAL A 172 -2.35 -9.05 5.54
N VAL A 173 -3.42 -8.46 6.07
CA VAL A 173 -4.07 -8.97 7.29
C VAL A 173 -4.68 -10.34 7.06
N VAL A 174 -5.47 -10.54 6.01
CA VAL A 174 -6.12 -11.84 5.76
C VAL A 174 -5.10 -12.94 5.43
N GLN A 175 -4.00 -12.61 4.76
CA GLN A 175 -2.90 -13.56 4.54
C GLN A 175 -2.14 -13.87 5.83
N GLY A 176 -1.92 -12.88 6.69
CA GLY A 176 -1.36 -13.08 8.02
C GLY A 176 -2.22 -14.02 8.87
N MET A 177 -3.54 -13.83 8.87
CA MET A 177 -4.49 -14.74 9.53
C MET A 177 -4.36 -16.18 9.03
N ARG A 178 -4.29 -16.34 7.70
CA ARG A 178 -4.12 -17.67 7.07
C ARG A 178 -2.84 -18.36 7.54
N GLN A 179 -1.73 -17.63 7.61
CA GLN A 179 -0.46 -18.18 8.07
C GLN A 179 -0.49 -18.56 9.55
N VAL A 180 -1.05 -17.71 10.43
CA VAL A 180 -1.18 -18.01 11.86
C VAL A 180 -2.06 -19.24 12.08
N ALA A 181 -3.18 -19.33 11.37
CA ALA A 181 -4.09 -20.47 11.45
C ALA A 181 -3.43 -21.78 10.93
N ALA A 182 -2.67 -21.71 9.84
CA ALA A 182 -1.95 -22.88 9.31
C ALA A 182 -0.88 -23.39 10.29
N ARG A 183 -0.11 -22.49 10.91
CA ARG A 183 0.90 -22.85 11.93
C ARG A 183 0.28 -23.49 13.16
N SER A 184 -0.87 -23.01 13.57
CA SER A 184 -1.59 -23.55 14.71
C SER A 184 -1.99 -25.04 14.52
N ARG A 185 -2.05 -25.51 13.28
CA ARG A 185 -2.30 -26.93 12.96
C ARG A 185 -1.04 -27.80 13.01
N GLU A 186 0.11 -27.23 12.65
CA GLU A 186 1.37 -27.97 12.49
C GLU A 186 2.20 -28.00 13.78
N ALA A 187 1.94 -27.05 14.69
CA ALA A 187 2.75 -26.85 15.88
C ALA A 187 2.27 -27.66 17.09
N THR A 188 3.22 -28.17 17.86
CA THR A 188 3.00 -28.71 19.22
C THR A 188 2.78 -27.59 20.25
N THR A 189 2.83 -26.32 19.85
CA THR A 189 2.63 -25.14 20.67
C THR A 189 1.19 -24.63 20.60
N ALA A 190 0.72 -23.95 21.65
CA ALA A 190 -0.60 -23.32 21.66
C ALA A 190 -0.76 -22.32 20.48
N PRO A 191 -1.93 -22.28 19.82
CA PRO A 191 -2.20 -21.37 18.73
C PRO A 191 -2.14 -19.91 19.22
N ASP A 192 -1.64 -19.02 18.36
CA ASP A 192 -1.63 -17.57 18.63
C ASP A 192 -3.02 -16.97 18.34
N LEU A 193 -3.97 -17.28 19.21
CA LEU A 193 -5.36 -16.82 19.11
C LEU A 193 -5.45 -15.29 19.26
N LYS A 194 -4.58 -14.69 20.07
CA LYS A 194 -4.58 -13.25 20.33
C LYS A 194 -4.25 -12.47 19.05
N SER A 195 -3.30 -12.93 18.26
CA SER A 195 -3.00 -12.32 16.97
C SER A 195 -4.17 -12.46 15.99
N LEU A 196 -4.86 -13.61 15.95
CA LEU A 196 -6.05 -13.77 15.12
C LEU A 196 -7.20 -12.87 15.55
N GLU A 197 -7.42 -12.70 16.85
CA GLU A 197 -8.42 -11.76 17.41
C GLU A 197 -8.11 -10.32 17.00
N GLY A 198 -6.85 -9.88 17.11
CA GLY A 198 -6.42 -8.56 16.70
C GLY A 198 -6.60 -8.30 15.20
N MET A 199 -6.25 -9.27 14.35
CA MET A 199 -6.45 -9.18 12.91
C MET A 199 -7.94 -9.13 12.54
N LEU A 200 -8.77 -9.92 13.23
CA LEU A 200 -10.21 -9.91 13.03
C LEU A 200 -10.85 -8.59 13.48
N ALA A 201 -10.37 -8.01 14.58
CA ALA A 201 -10.78 -6.67 15.02
C ALA A 201 -10.43 -5.59 13.99
N TYR A 202 -9.25 -5.67 13.38
CA TYR A 202 -8.90 -4.77 12.27
C TYR A 202 -9.87 -4.88 11.10
N LEU A 203 -10.26 -6.08 10.70
CA LEU A 203 -11.21 -6.28 9.60
C LEU A 203 -12.62 -5.74 9.92
N ASP A 204 -13.02 -5.73 11.18
CA ASP A 204 -14.29 -5.09 11.60
C ASP A 204 -14.17 -3.56 11.67
N GLU A 205 -13.09 -3.04 12.25
CA GLU A 205 -12.93 -1.59 12.45
C GLU A 205 -12.65 -0.83 11.16
N PHE A 206 -11.84 -1.37 10.26
CA PHE A 206 -11.42 -0.66 9.06
C PHE A 206 -12.21 -1.05 7.81
N PRO A 207 -12.08 -2.25 7.18
CA PRO A 207 -12.82 -2.52 5.95
C PRO A 207 -14.33 -2.43 6.15
N ALA A 208 -14.88 -3.05 7.18
CA ALA A 208 -16.33 -3.12 7.33
C ALA A 208 -17.00 -1.80 7.76
N ARG A 209 -16.31 -0.94 8.52
CA ARG A 209 -16.89 0.30 9.06
C ARG A 209 -16.44 1.57 8.36
N VAL A 210 -15.31 1.54 7.66
CA VAL A 210 -14.73 2.74 7.03
C VAL A 210 -14.61 2.57 5.53
N HIS A 211 -13.84 1.59 5.04
CA HIS A 211 -13.50 1.41 3.64
C HIS A 211 -14.73 1.11 2.77
N HIS A 212 -15.44 0.01 2.98
CA HIS A 212 -16.63 -0.35 2.20
C HIS A 212 -17.73 0.73 2.23
N PRO A 213 -18.04 1.38 3.40
CA PRO A 213 -18.97 2.51 3.41
C PRO A 213 -18.50 3.71 2.59
N LYS A 214 -17.20 3.98 2.46
CA LYS A 214 -16.69 5.05 1.59
C LYS A 214 -16.89 4.69 0.12
N GLU A 215 -16.61 3.46 -0.28
CA GLU A 215 -16.89 2.97 -1.63
C GLU A 215 -18.34 3.10 -2.00
N GLU A 216 -19.24 2.59 -1.16
CA GLU A 216 -20.68 2.63 -1.41
C GLU A 216 -21.21 4.07 -1.52
N ARG A 217 -20.78 4.97 -0.63
CA ARG A 217 -21.27 6.35 -0.57
C ARG A 217 -20.74 7.24 -1.67
N HIS A 218 -19.51 7.05 -2.10
CA HIS A 218 -18.84 7.95 -3.03
C HIS A 218 -18.61 7.30 -4.39
N LEU A 219 -17.86 6.19 -4.48
CA LEU A 219 -17.50 5.54 -5.74
C LEU A 219 -18.71 4.88 -6.41
N HIS A 220 -19.40 3.97 -5.70
CA HIS A 220 -20.53 3.21 -6.25
C HIS A 220 -21.72 4.12 -6.56
N ARG A 221 -22.02 5.08 -5.68
CA ARG A 221 -23.06 6.07 -5.92
C ARG A 221 -22.79 6.89 -7.19
N ALA A 222 -21.57 7.39 -7.36
CA ALA A 222 -21.20 8.13 -8.56
C ALA A 222 -21.30 7.25 -9.81
N LEU A 223 -20.82 6.01 -9.75
CA LEU A 223 -20.89 5.07 -10.87
C LEU A 223 -22.34 4.74 -11.26
N ARG A 224 -23.24 4.52 -10.31
CA ARG A 224 -24.68 4.35 -10.58
C ARG A 224 -25.27 5.54 -11.31
N MET A 225 -24.90 6.77 -10.92
CA MET A 225 -25.41 7.99 -11.55
C MET A 225 -24.88 8.17 -12.97
N ARG A 226 -23.63 7.85 -13.22
CA ARG A 226 -22.98 8.04 -14.53
C ARG A 226 -23.25 6.88 -15.48
N HIS A 227 -23.34 5.67 -14.98
CA HIS A 227 -23.54 4.45 -15.75
C HIS A 227 -24.54 3.50 -15.08
N PRO A 228 -25.87 3.69 -15.28
CA PRO A 228 -26.90 2.82 -14.68
C PRO A 228 -26.73 1.33 -15.02
N GLY A 229 -26.05 1.00 -16.12
CA GLY A 229 -25.72 -0.38 -16.49
C GLY A 229 -24.78 -1.11 -15.53
N SER A 230 -24.10 -0.38 -14.63
CA SER A 230 -23.23 -0.96 -13.60
C SER A 230 -23.98 -1.61 -12.43
N GLU A 231 -25.28 -1.46 -12.33
CA GLU A 231 -26.09 -1.87 -11.18
C GLU A 231 -25.90 -3.34 -10.79
N ALA A 232 -25.81 -4.25 -11.78
CA ALA A 232 -25.60 -5.67 -11.50
C ALA A 232 -24.21 -5.94 -10.89
N ILE A 233 -23.18 -5.23 -11.37
CA ILE A 233 -21.80 -5.32 -10.86
C ILE A 233 -21.73 -4.78 -9.43
N LEU A 234 -22.34 -3.64 -9.17
CA LEU A 234 -22.33 -3.03 -7.85
C LEU A 234 -23.10 -3.84 -6.80
N ARG A 235 -24.21 -4.47 -7.19
CA ARG A 235 -24.91 -5.44 -6.31
C ARG A 235 -24.06 -6.66 -5.99
N GLU A 236 -23.26 -7.13 -6.93
CA GLU A 236 -22.30 -8.22 -6.68
C GLU A 236 -21.28 -7.81 -5.62
N VAL A 237 -20.68 -6.62 -5.72
CA VAL A 237 -19.76 -6.07 -4.72
C VAL A 237 -20.44 -5.98 -3.34
N GLU A 238 -21.62 -5.38 -3.26
CA GLU A 238 -22.37 -5.27 -2.01
C GLU A 238 -22.71 -6.65 -1.40
N SER A 239 -23.00 -7.65 -2.24
CA SER A 239 -23.17 -9.04 -1.81
C SER A 239 -21.88 -9.61 -1.23
N GLN A 240 -20.74 -9.29 -1.82
CA GLN A 240 -19.43 -9.74 -1.34
C GLN A 240 -19.11 -9.10 0.01
N HIS A 241 -19.38 -7.81 0.24
CA HIS A 241 -19.28 -7.16 1.56
C HIS A 241 -20.10 -7.88 2.64
N VAL A 242 -21.32 -8.33 2.28
CA VAL A 242 -22.15 -9.12 3.21
C VAL A 242 -21.51 -10.48 3.51
N GLN A 243 -21.02 -11.17 2.49
CA GLN A 243 -20.34 -12.45 2.64
C GLN A 243 -19.09 -12.34 3.52
N GLU A 244 -18.26 -11.32 3.34
CA GLU A 244 -17.09 -11.10 4.19
C GLU A 244 -17.46 -10.97 5.66
N ARG A 245 -18.49 -10.18 5.99
CA ARG A 245 -19.00 -10.08 7.36
C ARG A 245 -19.49 -11.43 7.92
N GLU A 246 -20.16 -12.23 7.10
CA GLU A 246 -20.59 -13.57 7.51
C GLU A 246 -19.41 -14.49 7.80
N TYR A 247 -18.39 -14.49 6.95
CA TYR A 247 -17.18 -15.29 7.18
C TYR A 247 -16.36 -14.78 8.37
N ALA A 248 -16.23 -13.47 8.57
CA ALA A 248 -15.62 -12.90 9.77
C ALA A 248 -16.34 -13.35 11.05
N ASN A 249 -17.69 -13.36 11.05
CA ASN A 249 -18.49 -13.87 12.16
C ASN A 249 -18.24 -15.37 12.42
N ARG A 250 -18.06 -16.17 11.37
CA ARG A 250 -17.70 -17.59 11.50
C ARG A 250 -16.32 -17.77 12.14
N VAL A 251 -15.32 -17.01 11.71
CA VAL A 251 -13.98 -17.00 12.33
C VAL A 251 -14.10 -16.63 13.81
N SER A 252 -14.83 -15.56 14.14
CA SER A 252 -15.09 -15.16 15.52
C SER A 252 -15.76 -16.28 16.36
N ALA A 253 -16.70 -17.00 15.78
CA ALA A 253 -17.35 -18.14 16.45
C ALA A 253 -16.37 -19.30 16.68
N CYS A 254 -15.53 -19.62 15.70
CA CYS A 254 -14.49 -20.64 15.84
C CYS A 254 -13.48 -20.25 16.93
N LEU A 255 -13.01 -19.00 16.96
CA LEU A 255 -12.08 -18.51 17.98
C LEU A 255 -12.63 -18.71 19.41
N ARG A 256 -13.91 -18.36 19.62
CA ARG A 256 -14.56 -18.55 20.93
C ARG A 256 -14.70 -20.03 21.35
N ASN A 257 -14.73 -20.95 20.40
CA ASN A 257 -14.96 -22.36 20.62
C ASN A 257 -13.69 -23.21 20.50
N VAL A 258 -12.53 -22.60 20.26
CA VAL A 258 -11.27 -23.34 20.21
C VAL A 258 -10.97 -23.94 21.58
N ALA A 259 -11.02 -25.26 21.65
CA ALA A 259 -10.53 -26.00 22.82
C ALA A 259 -9.04 -26.27 22.67
N VAL A 260 -8.26 -25.91 23.68
CA VAL A 260 -6.82 -26.17 23.70
C VAL A 260 -6.56 -27.68 23.56
N GLY A 261 -5.75 -28.05 22.58
CA GLY A 261 -5.40 -29.45 22.28
C GLY A 261 -6.39 -30.21 21.39
N SER A 262 -7.47 -29.57 20.90
CA SER A 262 -8.40 -30.19 19.94
C SER A 262 -7.98 -29.92 18.50
N GLU A 263 -7.45 -30.92 17.82
CA GLU A 263 -7.13 -30.87 16.38
C GLU A 263 -8.35 -30.49 15.52
N VAL A 264 -9.53 -31.03 15.86
CA VAL A 264 -10.78 -30.74 15.14
C VAL A 264 -11.14 -29.26 15.24
N SER A 265 -11.03 -28.64 16.43
CA SER A 265 -11.32 -27.21 16.60
C SER A 265 -10.33 -26.32 15.86
N LEU A 266 -9.07 -26.69 15.82
CA LEU A 266 -8.02 -25.98 15.08
C LEU A 266 -8.20 -26.10 13.56
N GLN A 267 -8.63 -27.27 13.07
CA GLN A 267 -8.96 -27.47 11.66
C GLN A 267 -10.13 -26.58 11.24
N LEU A 268 -11.21 -26.56 12.02
CA LEU A 268 -12.39 -25.72 11.74
C LEU A 268 -12.03 -24.23 11.72
N LEU A 269 -11.17 -23.78 12.64
CA LEU A 269 -10.67 -22.40 12.65
C LEU A 269 -9.85 -22.11 11.38
N ALA A 270 -8.93 -23.00 11.02
CA ALA A 270 -8.09 -22.81 9.82
C ALA A 270 -8.94 -22.76 8.54
N ASP A 271 -9.96 -23.61 8.42
CA ASP A 271 -10.87 -23.61 7.28
C ASP A 271 -11.72 -22.32 7.24
N ALA A 272 -12.21 -21.86 8.41
CA ALA A 272 -12.96 -20.61 8.50
C ALA A 272 -12.10 -19.40 8.09
N VAL A 273 -10.87 -19.33 8.56
CA VAL A 273 -9.89 -18.29 8.19
C VAL A 273 -9.54 -18.38 6.70
N GLY A 274 -9.34 -19.58 6.18
CA GLY A 274 -9.09 -19.81 4.76
C GLY A 274 -10.21 -19.24 3.88
N ASN A 275 -11.45 -19.57 4.23
CA ASN A 275 -12.63 -19.09 3.52
C ASN A 275 -12.79 -17.56 3.58
N LEU A 276 -12.56 -16.95 4.75
CA LEU A 276 -12.56 -15.48 4.89
C LEU A 276 -11.52 -14.87 3.97
N ALA A 277 -10.28 -15.36 4.01
CA ALA A 277 -9.21 -14.83 3.18
C ALA A 277 -9.51 -14.98 1.67
N ASP A 278 -10.09 -16.11 1.25
CA ASP A 278 -10.46 -16.32 -0.16
C ASP A 278 -11.55 -15.33 -0.61
N VAL A 279 -12.57 -15.12 0.20
CA VAL A 279 -13.65 -14.17 -0.13
C VAL A 279 -13.12 -12.76 -0.22
N THR A 280 -12.34 -12.31 0.77
CA THR A 280 -11.77 -10.95 0.78
C THR A 280 -10.81 -10.72 -0.41
N LEU A 281 -9.93 -11.66 -0.71
CA LEU A 281 -9.02 -11.51 -1.85
C LEU A 281 -9.74 -11.55 -3.20
N ASN A 282 -10.81 -12.35 -3.32
CA ASN A 282 -11.64 -12.38 -4.52
C ASN A 282 -12.41 -11.07 -4.70
N HIS A 283 -12.93 -10.50 -3.62
CA HIS A 283 -13.60 -9.20 -3.60
C HIS A 283 -12.65 -8.08 -4.07
N ILE A 284 -11.50 -7.91 -3.43
CA ILE A 284 -10.47 -6.94 -3.84
C ILE A 284 -10.16 -7.09 -5.33
N GLY A 285 -9.87 -8.33 -5.75
CA GLY A 285 -9.55 -8.59 -7.15
C GLY A 285 -10.72 -8.35 -8.11
N PHE A 286 -11.97 -8.49 -7.68
CA PHE A 286 -13.14 -8.15 -8.50
C PHE A 286 -13.28 -6.63 -8.66
N GLU A 287 -13.11 -5.85 -7.60
CA GLU A 287 -13.16 -4.39 -7.67
C GLU A 287 -12.06 -3.81 -8.55
N GLU A 288 -10.83 -4.22 -8.32
CA GLU A 288 -9.67 -3.71 -9.09
C GLU A 288 -9.75 -4.05 -10.58
N ARG A 289 -10.30 -5.23 -10.93
CA ARG A 289 -10.43 -5.66 -12.33
C ARG A 289 -11.71 -5.22 -13.02
N THR A 290 -12.75 -4.85 -12.26
CA THR A 290 -14.08 -4.60 -12.85
C THR A 290 -14.62 -3.21 -12.48
N VAL A 291 -14.65 -2.87 -11.19
CA VAL A 291 -15.27 -1.63 -10.72
C VAL A 291 -14.39 -0.42 -11.02
N LEU A 292 -13.09 -0.47 -10.65
CA LEU A 292 -12.18 0.65 -10.88
C LEU A 292 -12.00 0.99 -12.37
N PRO A 293 -11.87 0.02 -13.30
CA PRO A 293 -11.85 0.32 -14.73
C PRO A 293 -13.14 0.97 -15.23
N LEU A 294 -14.32 0.48 -14.79
CA LEU A 294 -15.60 1.10 -15.14
C LEU A 294 -15.70 2.52 -14.57
N ALA A 295 -15.26 2.74 -13.34
CA ALA A 295 -15.25 4.07 -12.75
C ALA A 295 -14.32 5.02 -13.54
N ARG A 296 -13.15 4.55 -14.00
CA ARG A 296 -12.27 5.34 -14.88
C ARG A 296 -12.95 5.74 -16.18
N GLU A 297 -13.77 4.86 -16.74
CA GLU A 297 -14.45 5.10 -18.03
C GLU A 297 -15.61 6.10 -17.92
N TYR A 298 -16.38 6.03 -16.83
CA TYR A 298 -17.67 6.74 -16.73
C TYR A 298 -17.68 7.93 -15.77
N LEU A 299 -16.86 7.96 -14.73
CA LEU A 299 -16.82 9.07 -13.79
C LEU A 299 -16.14 10.30 -14.40
N ILE A 300 -16.70 11.48 -14.07
CA ILE A 300 -16.11 12.76 -14.46
C ILE A 300 -15.20 13.31 -13.36
N ALA A 301 -14.43 14.34 -13.67
CA ALA A 301 -13.44 14.94 -12.77
C ALA A 301 -13.99 15.29 -11.38
N SER A 302 -15.20 15.90 -11.31
CA SER A 302 -15.82 16.27 -10.04
C SER A 302 -16.20 15.06 -9.16
N ASP A 303 -16.56 13.92 -9.79
CA ASP A 303 -16.84 12.70 -9.05
C ASP A 303 -15.54 12.14 -8.43
N TRP A 304 -14.46 12.17 -9.19
CA TRP A 304 -13.15 11.75 -8.72
C TRP A 304 -12.57 12.67 -7.63
N ASP A 305 -12.85 13.97 -7.70
CA ASP A 305 -12.48 14.91 -6.64
C ASP A 305 -13.18 14.56 -5.32
N GLU A 306 -14.47 14.21 -5.38
CA GLU A 306 -15.24 13.76 -4.20
C GLU A 306 -14.70 12.44 -3.65
N VAL A 307 -14.46 11.44 -4.52
CA VAL A 307 -13.89 10.15 -4.12
C VAL A 307 -12.50 10.34 -3.50
N ALA A 308 -11.62 11.10 -4.17
CA ALA A 308 -10.27 11.37 -3.69
C ALA A 308 -10.27 12.09 -2.34
N GLN A 309 -11.21 13.03 -2.12
CA GLN A 309 -11.36 13.70 -0.85
C GLN A 309 -11.79 12.73 0.24
N ALA A 310 -12.86 11.94 0.01
CA ALA A 310 -13.38 10.98 0.97
C ALA A 310 -12.34 9.94 1.40
N PHE A 311 -11.57 9.40 0.45
CA PHE A 311 -10.52 8.43 0.75
C PHE A 311 -9.23 9.07 1.29
N SER A 312 -9.02 10.39 1.10
CA SER A 312 -7.87 11.10 1.70
C SER A 312 -8.04 11.37 3.19
N GLU A 313 -9.27 11.35 3.69
CA GLU A 313 -9.59 11.30 5.12
C GLU A 313 -9.40 9.85 5.58
N ASN A 314 -8.14 9.41 5.55
CA ASN A 314 -7.79 8.01 5.79
C ASN A 314 -7.78 7.72 7.29
N ASP A 315 -8.74 6.93 7.73
CA ASP A 315 -8.87 6.43 9.09
C ASP A 315 -8.34 4.97 9.23
N ASP A 316 -7.49 4.50 8.30
CA ASP A 316 -6.87 3.17 8.41
C ASP A 316 -6.02 3.12 9.69
N PRO A 317 -6.39 2.28 10.69
CA PRO A 317 -5.68 2.21 11.96
C PRO A 317 -4.23 1.72 11.84
N SER A 318 -3.86 1.10 10.71
CA SER A 318 -2.48 0.67 10.45
C SER A 318 -1.58 1.84 10.06
N PHE A 319 -2.16 2.96 9.58
CA PHE A 319 -1.44 4.13 9.06
C PHE A 319 -1.87 5.47 9.66
N GLY A 320 -2.96 5.53 10.44
CA GLY A 320 -3.56 6.74 11.00
C GLY A 320 -3.07 7.12 12.41
N ASP A 321 -3.55 8.28 12.90
CA ASP A 321 -3.11 8.91 14.16
C ASP A 321 -3.83 8.41 15.44
N LEU A 322 -4.77 7.46 15.33
CA LEU A 322 -5.52 6.91 16.47
C LEU A 322 -4.96 5.55 16.92
N PRO A 323 -5.35 4.97 18.05
CA PRO A 323 -4.53 4.12 18.95
C PRO A 323 -3.74 3.03 18.22
N ALA A 324 -2.99 3.54 17.31
CA ALA A 324 -2.19 2.94 16.29
C ALA A 324 -1.08 2.04 16.85
N ASP A 325 -0.77 2.14 18.13
CA ASP A 325 0.30 1.35 18.72
C ASP A 325 -0.06 -0.14 18.75
N GLU A 326 -1.33 -0.49 18.99
CA GLU A 326 -1.76 -1.89 18.97
C GLU A 326 -1.80 -2.46 17.57
N PHE A 327 -2.32 -1.72 16.58
CA PHE A 327 -2.35 -2.16 15.19
C PHE A 327 -0.98 -2.09 14.53
N ARG A 328 -0.15 -1.08 14.84
CA ARG A 328 1.26 -1.06 14.41
C ARG A 328 2.05 -2.24 14.97
N MET A 329 1.85 -2.57 16.25
CA MET A 329 2.46 -3.76 16.84
C MET A 329 1.93 -5.02 16.18
N LEU A 330 0.65 -5.08 15.86
CA LEU A 330 0.05 -6.20 15.13
C LEU A 330 0.67 -6.35 13.74
N PHE A 331 0.73 -5.28 12.93
CA PHE A 331 1.38 -5.31 11.61
C PHE A 331 2.87 -5.63 11.70
N THR A 332 3.59 -5.07 12.68
CA THR A 332 4.99 -5.42 12.95
C THR A 332 5.11 -6.88 13.35
N HIS A 333 4.19 -7.40 14.16
CA HIS A 333 4.15 -8.80 14.54
C HIS A 333 3.84 -9.70 13.34
N ILE A 334 2.87 -9.36 12.50
CA ILE A 334 2.56 -10.06 11.25
C ILE A 334 3.80 -10.07 10.34
N ALA A 335 4.41 -8.92 10.09
CA ALA A 335 5.60 -8.80 9.28
C ALA A 335 6.78 -9.63 9.82
N ASN A 336 7.04 -9.56 11.12
CA ASN A 336 8.08 -10.34 11.78
C ASN A 336 7.76 -11.84 11.81
N THR A 337 6.49 -12.20 11.93
CA THR A 337 6.05 -13.61 11.92
C THR A 337 6.17 -14.23 10.53
N VAL A 338 5.92 -13.43 9.50
CA VAL A 338 6.08 -13.82 8.09
C VAL A 338 7.55 -13.92 7.68
N VAL A 339 8.41 -13.00 8.20
CA VAL A 339 9.83 -12.89 7.81
C VAL A 339 10.75 -13.89 8.54
N THR A 340 10.44 -14.28 9.79
CA THR A 340 11.35 -15.12 10.60
C THR A 340 11.45 -16.57 10.14
N GLU A 341 10.58 -17.08 9.28
CA GLU A 341 10.66 -18.47 8.78
C GLU A 341 11.39 -18.65 7.47
N GLY A 342 11.55 -17.63 6.65
CA GLY A 342 12.44 -17.69 5.49
C GLY A 342 13.90 -18.00 5.88
N ASN A 343 14.30 -17.61 7.07
CA ASN A 343 15.67 -17.79 7.59
C ASN A 343 15.89 -19.10 8.38
N ARG A 344 14.87 -19.90 8.68
CA ARG A 344 15.01 -21.18 9.41
C ARG A 344 15.08 -22.41 8.54
N LYS A 345 14.91 -22.27 7.21
CA LYS A 345 15.00 -23.37 6.24
C LYS A 345 16.26 -23.32 5.37
N ARG A 346 17.30 -22.62 5.80
CA ARG A 346 18.64 -22.67 5.22
C ARG A 346 19.63 -23.33 6.18
#